data_33aa8956f5f1ff69ac442a96cf50f17a
#
_entry.id   33aa8956f5f1ff69ac442a96cf50f17a
#
_cell.length_a   1.000
_cell.length_b   1.000
_cell.length_c   1.000
_cell.angle_alpha   90.00
_cell.angle_beta   90.00
_cell.angle_gamma   90.00
#
_symmetry.space_group_name_H-M   'P 1'
#
loop_
_entity.id
_entity.type
_entity.pdbx_description
1 polymer ?
#
loop_
_entity_poly.entity_id
_entity_poly.type
_entity_poly.pdbx_seq_one_letter_code
_entity_poly.pdbx_strand_id
1 'polypeptide(L)'
;MPALYSTLDERAHMAMAPHLAQRSLSVDHTQAITLGIMAVYVVVIALLWNLPYLRYSLWPFKMLVIAFHEFGHAITACCTGGKVESISLDPHEGGVTHMRGGVSAITLPAGYLGSSIIGALLIFAGFDIVASKVASFVLGVCFLLTLWWARKDWLTIGTVLLAIGLLIACWFIAHAEALRWFVLFIGVMSSLYSVWDICDDLILRKVNSSDASVFAKKYGGSSQCWGVIWSIISLCFMAIGIIGGIAAFPQSFSQQEKDSQHFIPTF
;
A
#
# COMPACT_ATOMS: atom_id res chain seq x y z
N MET A 1 -6.43 29.58 -45.78
CA MET A 1 -5.55 28.90 -44.81
C MET A 1 -6.24 28.33 -43.57
N PRO A 2 -7.44 28.72 -43.10
CA PRO A 2 -8.09 28.03 -41.96
C PRO A 2 -8.56 26.61 -42.23
N ALA A 3 -9.00 26.31 -43.46
CA ALA A 3 -9.58 24.98 -43.80
C ALA A 3 -8.55 23.83 -43.81
N LEU A 4 -7.26 24.14 -44.01
CA LEU A 4 -6.19 23.11 -43.99
C LEU A 4 -5.82 22.68 -42.55
N TYR A 5 -5.92 23.60 -41.58
CA TYR A 5 -5.66 23.31 -40.18
C TYR A 5 -6.76 22.43 -39.55
N SER A 6 -8.03 22.68 -39.90
CA SER A 6 -9.15 21.87 -39.39
C SER A 6 -9.10 20.41 -39.89
N THR A 7 -8.67 20.18 -41.12
CA THR A 7 -8.55 18.84 -41.70
C THR A 7 -7.35 18.06 -41.18
N LEU A 8 -6.28 18.71 -40.74
CA LEU A 8 -5.14 18.07 -40.14
C LEU A 8 -5.42 17.68 -38.68
N ASP A 9 -6.17 18.52 -37.96
CA ASP A 9 -6.57 18.24 -36.57
C ASP A 9 -7.61 17.10 -36.51
N GLU A 10 -8.61 17.09 -37.43
CA GLU A 10 -9.54 15.97 -37.56
C GLU A 10 -8.88 14.65 -37.94
N ARG A 11 -7.88 14.69 -38.82
CA ARG A 11 -7.11 13.46 -39.18
C ARG A 11 -6.22 12.98 -38.04
N ALA A 12 -5.63 13.88 -37.26
CA ALA A 12 -4.87 13.55 -36.05
C ALA A 12 -5.80 12.94 -34.97
N HIS A 13 -6.98 13.50 -34.77
CA HIS A 13 -7.99 12.95 -33.85
C HIS A 13 -8.55 11.61 -34.32
N MET A 14 -8.80 11.43 -35.63
CA MET A 14 -9.25 10.15 -36.20
C MET A 14 -8.14 9.08 -36.17
N ALA A 15 -6.86 9.44 -36.30
CA ALA A 15 -5.76 8.51 -36.18
C ALA A 15 -5.44 8.13 -34.72
N MET A 16 -5.67 9.03 -33.76
CA MET A 16 -5.50 8.76 -32.33
C MET A 16 -6.67 8.01 -31.70
N ALA A 17 -7.91 8.21 -32.19
CA ALA A 17 -9.10 7.58 -31.62
C ALA A 17 -9.07 6.04 -31.66
N PRO A 18 -8.59 5.33 -32.69
CA PRO A 18 -8.46 3.88 -32.67
C PRO A 18 -7.42 3.37 -31.67
N HIS A 19 -6.31 4.09 -31.50
CA HIS A 19 -5.27 3.73 -30.53
C HIS A 19 -5.69 3.93 -29.07
N LEU A 20 -6.56 4.88 -28.80
CA LEU A 20 -7.15 5.10 -27.46
C LEU A 20 -8.31 4.13 -27.18
N ALA A 21 -9.12 3.81 -28.20
CA ALA A 21 -10.23 2.86 -28.07
C ALA A 21 -9.76 1.39 -28.01
N GLN A 22 -8.57 1.07 -28.51
CA GLN A 22 -8.00 -0.29 -28.53
C GLN A 22 -7.07 -0.59 -27.35
N ARG A 23 -6.87 0.33 -26.41
CA ARG A 23 -6.39 -0.03 -25.07
C ARG A 23 -7.55 -0.67 -24.28
N SER A 24 -8.09 -1.78 -24.84
CA SER A 24 -8.81 -2.74 -24.02
C SER A 24 -7.88 -3.16 -22.90
N LEU A 25 -8.40 -3.36 -21.70
CA LEU A 25 -7.70 -3.98 -20.56
C LEU A 25 -7.37 -5.45 -20.90
N SER A 26 -6.62 -5.68 -21.98
CA SER A 26 -6.10 -6.99 -22.31
C SER A 26 -4.92 -7.27 -21.39
N VAL A 27 -5.11 -8.21 -20.51
CA VAL A 27 -4.07 -8.68 -19.58
C VAL A 27 -3.04 -9.46 -20.40
N ASP A 28 -1.79 -9.02 -20.43
CA ASP A 28 -0.69 -9.74 -21.05
C ASP A 28 -0.18 -10.89 -20.16
N HIS A 29 0.72 -11.71 -20.68
CA HIS A 29 1.25 -12.88 -19.97
C HIS A 29 1.96 -12.49 -18.65
N THR A 30 2.75 -11.41 -18.65
CA THR A 30 3.48 -10.91 -17.46
C THR A 30 2.53 -10.43 -16.38
N GLN A 31 1.49 -9.71 -16.80
CA GLN A 31 0.43 -9.23 -15.90
C GLN A 31 -0.41 -10.38 -15.36
N ALA A 32 -0.71 -11.40 -16.18
CA ALA A 32 -1.42 -12.59 -15.74
C ALA A 32 -0.64 -13.35 -14.64
N ILE A 33 0.68 -13.47 -14.78
CA ILE A 33 1.55 -14.02 -13.73
C ILE A 33 1.48 -13.16 -12.47
N THR A 34 1.58 -11.84 -12.58
CA THR A 34 1.50 -10.92 -11.44
C THR A 34 0.17 -11.05 -10.70
N LEU A 35 -0.95 -11.12 -11.43
CA LEU A 35 -2.28 -11.35 -10.85
C LEU A 35 -2.39 -12.72 -10.17
N GLY A 36 -1.81 -13.76 -10.79
CA GLY A 36 -1.76 -15.10 -10.21
C GLY A 36 -0.98 -15.14 -8.90
N ILE A 37 0.21 -14.53 -8.86
CA ILE A 37 1.02 -14.41 -7.63
C ILE A 37 0.29 -13.60 -6.57
N MET A 38 -0.37 -12.50 -6.95
CA MET A 38 -1.17 -11.70 -6.03
C MET A 38 -2.33 -12.51 -5.44
N ALA A 39 -3.02 -13.32 -6.23
CA ALA A 39 -4.06 -14.22 -5.74
C ALA A 39 -3.50 -15.24 -4.74
N VAL A 40 -2.31 -15.79 -5.01
CA VAL A 40 -1.60 -16.67 -4.07
C VAL A 40 -1.28 -15.92 -2.78
N TYR A 41 -0.79 -14.68 -2.84
CA TYR A 41 -0.53 -13.86 -1.65
C TYR A 41 -1.81 -13.65 -0.82
N VAL A 42 -2.93 -13.31 -1.46
CA VAL A 42 -4.22 -13.15 -0.76
C VAL A 42 -4.60 -14.43 -0.02
N VAL A 43 -4.52 -15.58 -0.69
CA VAL A 43 -4.86 -16.89 -0.09
C VAL A 43 -3.90 -17.25 1.05
N VAL A 44 -2.59 -17.11 0.83
CA VAL A 44 -1.56 -17.42 1.84
C VAL A 44 -1.69 -16.52 3.04
N ILE A 45 -1.86 -15.22 2.85
CA ILE A 45 -2.06 -14.25 3.94
C ILE A 45 -3.34 -14.62 4.72
N ALA A 46 -4.45 -14.90 4.03
CA ALA A 46 -5.70 -15.28 4.66
C ALA A 46 -5.58 -16.54 5.52
N LEU A 47 -4.90 -17.57 4.99
CA LEU A 47 -4.66 -18.81 5.72
C LEU A 47 -3.75 -18.60 6.94
N LEU A 48 -2.59 -17.98 6.73
CA LEU A 48 -1.62 -17.75 7.81
C LEU A 48 -2.16 -16.80 8.88
N TRP A 49 -3.04 -15.86 8.51
CA TRP A 49 -3.67 -14.95 9.49
C TRP A 49 -4.54 -15.70 10.50
N ASN A 50 -5.27 -16.69 10.04
CA ASN A 50 -6.27 -17.40 10.85
C ASN A 50 -5.75 -18.69 11.52
N LEU A 51 -4.64 -19.26 11.02
CA LEU A 51 -4.12 -20.51 11.55
C LEU A 51 -3.30 -20.29 12.82
N PRO A 52 -3.65 -20.97 13.94
CA PRO A 52 -2.87 -20.90 15.16
C PRO A 52 -1.43 -21.38 14.90
N TYR A 53 -0.47 -20.78 15.59
CA TYR A 53 0.98 -20.95 15.42
C TYR A 53 1.56 -20.40 14.10
N LEU A 54 0.95 -20.67 12.94
CA LEU A 54 1.43 -20.18 11.63
C LEU A 54 1.28 -18.66 11.48
N ARG A 55 0.34 -18.03 12.17
CA ARG A 55 0.18 -16.57 12.19
C ARG A 55 1.42 -15.82 12.66
N TYR A 56 2.28 -16.46 13.47
CA TYR A 56 3.53 -15.83 13.92
C TYR A 56 4.54 -15.65 12.80
N SER A 57 4.45 -16.41 11.68
CA SER A 57 5.29 -16.18 10.51
C SER A 57 4.99 -14.85 9.81
N LEU A 58 3.74 -14.37 9.89
CA LEU A 58 3.32 -13.07 9.37
C LEU A 58 3.57 -11.92 10.35
N TRP A 59 3.90 -12.22 11.61
CA TRP A 59 3.98 -11.21 12.66
C TRP A 59 4.89 -10.02 12.32
N PRO A 60 6.12 -10.18 11.77
CA PRO A 60 6.96 -9.04 11.40
C PRO A 60 6.32 -8.14 10.33
N PHE A 61 5.60 -8.75 9.38
CA PHE A 61 4.91 -8.02 8.32
C PHE A 61 3.63 -7.37 8.82
N LYS A 62 2.94 -7.98 9.78
CA LYS A 62 1.83 -7.35 10.48
C LYS A 62 2.30 -6.09 11.20
N MET A 63 3.40 -6.17 11.96
CA MET A 63 3.99 -5.01 12.62
C MET A 63 4.34 -3.90 11.63
N LEU A 64 4.88 -4.26 10.45
CA LEU A 64 5.17 -3.29 9.39
C LEU A 64 3.91 -2.60 8.86
N VAL A 65 2.84 -3.35 8.64
CA VAL A 65 1.57 -2.79 8.15
C VAL A 65 0.88 -1.94 9.22
N ILE A 66 1.00 -2.31 10.49
CA ILE A 66 0.57 -1.46 11.62
C ILE A 66 1.40 -0.17 11.66
N ALA A 67 2.72 -0.24 11.39
CA ALA A 67 3.53 0.97 11.28
C ALA A 67 3.06 1.88 10.13
N PHE A 68 2.56 1.35 9.00
CA PHE A 68 1.93 2.16 7.94
C PHE A 68 0.62 2.79 8.40
N HIS A 69 -0.18 2.07 9.19
CA HIS A 69 -1.39 2.60 9.78
C HIS A 69 -1.08 3.79 10.70
N GLU A 70 -0.14 3.64 11.61
CA GLU A 70 0.30 4.71 12.52
C GLU A 70 0.94 5.89 11.75
N PHE A 71 1.69 5.59 10.69
CA PHE A 71 2.22 6.62 9.79
C PHE A 71 1.11 7.42 9.11
N GLY A 72 -0.01 6.77 8.75
CA GLY A 72 -1.20 7.43 8.20
C GLY A 72 -1.75 8.50 9.16
N HIS A 73 -1.90 8.17 10.44
CA HIS A 73 -2.28 9.13 11.47
C HIS A 73 -1.26 10.26 11.60
N ALA A 74 0.02 9.93 11.64
CA ALA A 74 1.09 10.90 11.84
C ALA A 74 1.16 11.92 10.71
N ILE A 75 1.18 11.46 9.44
CA ILE A 75 1.29 12.36 8.28
C ILE A 75 0.07 13.27 8.15
N THR A 76 -1.14 12.74 8.37
CA THR A 76 -2.37 13.53 8.29
C THR A 76 -2.51 14.51 9.47
N ALA A 77 -2.02 14.16 10.65
CA ALA A 77 -1.92 15.11 11.76
C ALA A 77 -1.02 16.30 11.38
N CYS A 78 0.18 16.03 10.84
CA CYS A 78 1.08 17.09 10.39
C CYS A 78 0.44 17.95 9.27
N CYS A 79 -0.20 17.34 8.28
CA CYS A 79 -0.86 18.06 7.19
C CYS A 79 -2.04 18.91 7.63
N THR A 80 -2.67 18.59 8.77
CA THR A 80 -3.81 19.34 9.32
C THR A 80 -3.45 20.23 10.50
N GLY A 81 -2.16 20.59 10.65
CA GLY A 81 -1.67 21.53 11.66
C GLY A 81 -1.49 20.92 13.05
N GLY A 82 -1.51 19.61 13.17
CA GLY A 82 -1.18 18.90 14.41
C GLY A 82 0.32 18.67 14.56
N LYS A 83 0.73 18.22 15.74
CA LYS A 83 2.10 17.85 16.09
C LYS A 83 2.14 16.40 16.53
N VAL A 84 2.95 15.58 15.89
CA VAL A 84 3.22 14.20 16.28
C VAL A 84 4.30 14.19 17.37
N GLU A 85 4.02 13.52 18.47
CA GLU A 85 4.93 13.38 19.62
C GLU A 85 5.71 12.07 19.54
N SER A 86 5.03 10.96 19.24
CA SER A 86 5.66 9.65 19.06
C SER A 86 4.77 8.69 18.30
N ILE A 87 5.41 7.66 17.72
CA ILE A 87 4.77 6.44 17.22
C ILE A 87 5.33 5.28 18.03
N SER A 88 4.48 4.36 18.47
CA SER A 88 4.87 3.12 19.13
C SER A 88 3.97 1.96 18.69
N LEU A 89 4.56 0.76 18.59
CA LEU A 89 3.87 -0.48 18.27
C LEU A 89 3.72 -1.34 19.52
N ASP A 90 2.64 -2.12 19.58
CA ASP A 90 2.39 -3.11 20.62
C ASP A 90 2.65 -4.51 20.05
N PRO A 91 3.42 -5.39 20.74
CA PRO A 91 3.66 -6.77 20.31
C PRO A 91 2.38 -7.60 20.11
N HIS A 92 1.27 -7.18 20.71
CA HIS A 92 -0.04 -7.83 20.61
C HIS A 92 -0.85 -7.33 19.40
N GLU A 93 -0.15 -6.94 18.34
CA GLU A 93 -0.75 -6.53 17.06
C GLU A 93 -1.55 -5.22 17.17
N GLY A 94 -0.99 -4.24 17.86
CA GLY A 94 -1.52 -2.88 18.00
C GLY A 94 -0.47 -1.82 17.71
N GLY A 95 -0.91 -0.57 17.71
CA GLY A 95 -0.05 0.61 17.60
C GLY A 95 -0.72 1.83 18.19
N VAL A 96 0.03 2.88 18.41
CA VAL A 96 -0.49 4.17 18.82
C VAL A 96 0.38 5.31 18.31
N THR A 97 -0.25 6.31 17.73
CA THR A 97 0.35 7.58 17.36
C THR A 97 -0.10 8.66 18.36
N HIS A 98 0.83 9.11 19.19
CA HIS A 98 0.59 10.23 20.08
C HIS A 98 0.72 11.54 19.31
N MET A 99 -0.38 12.30 19.27
CA MET A 99 -0.43 13.59 18.55
C MET A 99 -1.24 14.61 19.31
N ARG A 100 -0.94 15.88 19.09
CA ARG A 100 -1.70 17.03 19.62
C ARG A 100 -2.19 17.90 18.48
N GLY A 101 -3.47 18.25 18.50
CA GLY A 101 -4.10 19.00 17.42
C GLY A 101 -4.39 18.15 16.19
N GLY A 102 -4.50 18.80 15.04
CA GLY A 102 -4.96 18.16 13.80
C GLY A 102 -6.48 18.05 13.72
N VAL A 103 -6.97 17.72 12.53
CA VAL A 103 -8.41 17.58 12.25
C VAL A 103 -8.81 16.11 12.40
N SER A 104 -9.47 15.76 13.51
CA SER A 104 -9.81 14.36 13.85
C SER A 104 -10.68 13.68 12.81
N ALA A 105 -11.51 14.42 12.03
CA ALA A 105 -12.29 13.86 10.94
C ALA A 105 -11.42 13.31 9.79
N ILE A 106 -10.17 13.78 9.69
CA ILE A 106 -9.17 13.32 8.71
C ILE A 106 -8.22 12.32 9.36
N THR A 107 -7.73 12.65 10.57
CA THR A 107 -6.69 11.83 11.22
C THR A 107 -7.20 10.47 11.66
N LEU A 108 -8.44 10.32 12.15
CA LEU A 108 -8.96 9.04 12.61
C LEU A 108 -9.14 8.01 11.48
N PRO A 109 -9.74 8.34 10.30
CA PRO A 109 -9.81 7.40 9.20
C PRO A 109 -8.45 7.12 8.55
N ALA A 110 -7.48 8.01 8.75
CA ALA A 110 -6.21 7.98 8.02
C ALA A 110 -5.31 6.78 8.37
N GLY A 111 -5.49 6.12 9.49
CA GLY A 111 -4.83 4.86 9.78
C GLY A 111 -5.20 3.80 8.74
N TYR A 112 -6.48 3.46 8.66
CA TYR A 112 -6.98 2.46 7.71
C TYR A 112 -6.87 2.91 6.24
N LEU A 113 -7.33 4.11 5.94
CA LEU A 113 -7.32 4.60 4.56
C LEU A 113 -5.90 4.91 4.09
N GLY A 114 -5.02 5.40 4.96
CA GLY A 114 -3.62 5.68 4.65
C GLY A 114 -2.84 4.40 4.33
N SER A 115 -2.95 3.36 5.18
CA SER A 115 -2.34 2.06 4.90
C SER A 115 -2.89 1.42 3.63
N SER A 116 -4.18 1.61 3.32
CA SER A 116 -4.80 1.11 2.09
C SER A 116 -4.31 1.86 0.84
N ILE A 117 -4.11 3.17 0.91
CA ILE A 117 -3.50 3.96 -0.17
C ILE A 117 -2.05 3.52 -0.40
N ILE A 118 -1.26 3.38 0.67
CA ILE A 118 0.10 2.84 0.57
C ILE A 118 0.07 1.46 -0.08
N GLY A 119 -0.82 0.57 0.37
CA GLY A 119 -1.00 -0.76 -0.20
C GLY A 119 -1.33 -0.73 -1.70
N ALA A 120 -2.26 0.12 -2.12
CA ALA A 120 -2.64 0.28 -3.52
C ALA A 120 -1.48 0.80 -4.39
N LEU A 121 -0.71 1.76 -3.90
CA LEU A 121 0.48 2.28 -4.59
C LEU A 121 1.58 1.22 -4.70
N LEU A 122 1.77 0.39 -3.67
CA LEU A 122 2.72 -0.72 -3.71
C LEU A 122 2.25 -1.85 -4.64
N ILE A 123 0.95 -2.14 -4.69
CA ILE A 123 0.38 -3.07 -5.68
C ILE A 123 0.63 -2.53 -7.09
N PHE A 124 0.30 -1.26 -7.35
CA PHE A 124 0.57 -0.60 -8.62
C PHE A 124 2.05 -0.74 -9.02
N ALA A 125 2.97 -0.39 -8.11
CA ALA A 125 4.41 -0.48 -8.36
C ALA A 125 4.89 -1.93 -8.58
N GLY A 126 4.28 -2.90 -7.90
CA GLY A 126 4.60 -4.33 -8.01
C GLY A 126 4.29 -4.95 -9.38
N PHE A 127 3.66 -4.23 -10.31
CA PHE A 127 3.51 -4.65 -11.69
C PHE A 127 4.78 -4.43 -12.53
N ASP A 128 5.76 -3.65 -12.03
CA ASP A 128 6.96 -3.30 -12.78
C ASP A 128 8.20 -3.20 -11.87
N ILE A 129 9.39 -3.60 -12.37
CA ILE A 129 10.63 -3.60 -11.60
C ILE A 129 11.11 -2.17 -11.32
N VAL A 130 11.06 -1.26 -12.32
CA VAL A 130 11.49 0.13 -12.15
C VAL A 130 10.58 0.86 -11.18
N ALA A 131 9.27 0.68 -11.33
CA ALA A 131 8.29 1.25 -10.40
C ALA A 131 8.49 0.74 -8.97
N SER A 132 8.83 -0.54 -8.78
CA SER A 132 9.16 -1.11 -7.47
C SER A 132 10.45 -0.51 -6.88
N LYS A 133 11.47 -0.25 -7.70
CA LYS A 133 12.68 0.48 -7.29
C LYS A 133 12.33 1.89 -6.81
N VAL A 134 11.52 2.63 -7.56
CA VAL A 134 11.05 3.97 -7.16
C VAL A 134 10.24 3.90 -5.87
N ALA A 135 9.30 2.95 -5.75
CA ALA A 135 8.50 2.75 -4.54
C ALA A 135 9.36 2.47 -3.31
N SER A 136 10.45 1.70 -3.46
CA SER A 136 11.37 1.40 -2.36
C SER A 136 12.09 2.64 -1.82
N PHE A 137 12.43 3.63 -2.67
CA PHE A 137 12.98 4.92 -2.21
C PHE A 137 11.93 5.74 -1.46
N VAL A 138 10.69 5.78 -1.97
CA VAL A 138 9.59 6.47 -1.28
C VAL A 138 9.35 5.83 0.09
N LEU A 139 9.31 4.49 0.15
CA LEU A 139 9.22 3.77 1.43
C LEU A 139 10.40 4.10 2.34
N GLY A 140 11.62 4.19 1.81
CA GLY A 140 12.80 4.59 2.57
C GLY A 140 12.61 5.94 3.26
N VAL A 141 12.09 6.95 2.57
CA VAL A 141 11.76 8.26 3.15
C VAL A 141 10.67 8.13 4.23
N CYS A 142 9.59 7.38 3.97
CA CYS A 142 8.54 7.14 4.97
C CYS A 142 9.10 6.43 6.21
N PHE A 143 9.99 5.47 6.04
CA PHE A 143 10.66 4.76 7.13
C PHE A 143 11.55 5.67 7.96
N LEU A 144 12.32 6.56 7.33
CA LEU A 144 13.13 7.56 8.05
C LEU A 144 12.25 8.49 8.90
N LEU A 145 11.12 8.94 8.37
CA LEU A 145 10.15 9.74 9.13
C LEU A 145 9.55 8.93 10.29
N THR A 146 9.18 7.67 10.05
CA THR A 146 8.67 6.78 11.10
C THR A 146 9.71 6.58 12.21
N LEU A 147 10.97 6.31 11.87
CA LEU A 147 12.06 6.18 12.83
C LEU A 147 12.28 7.46 13.64
N TRP A 148 12.13 8.64 13.01
CA TRP A 148 12.22 9.92 13.70
C TRP A 148 11.16 10.06 14.80
N TRP A 149 9.92 9.66 14.53
CA TRP A 149 8.83 9.69 15.51
C TRP A 149 8.91 8.53 16.52
N ALA A 150 9.40 7.36 16.10
CA ALA A 150 9.49 6.14 16.91
C ALA A 150 10.79 6.00 17.70
N ARG A 151 11.62 7.02 17.80
CA ARG A 151 12.99 6.98 18.39
C ARG A 151 13.08 6.44 19.83
N LYS A 152 11.97 6.28 20.52
CA LYS A 152 11.89 5.72 21.88
C LYS A 152 11.28 4.33 21.94
N ASP A 153 10.81 3.80 20.81
CA ASP A 153 10.13 2.52 20.72
C ASP A 153 10.98 1.50 19.95
N TRP A 154 11.59 0.60 20.68
CA TRP A 154 12.50 -0.41 20.11
C TRP A 154 11.80 -1.39 19.16
N LEU A 155 10.52 -1.68 19.40
CA LEU A 155 9.75 -2.57 18.54
C LEU A 155 9.53 -1.94 17.15
N THR A 156 9.11 -0.68 17.11
CA THR A 156 8.95 0.06 15.85
C THR A 156 10.29 0.20 15.13
N ILE A 157 11.36 0.56 15.87
CA ILE A 157 12.70 0.66 15.29
C ILE A 157 13.13 -0.68 14.67
N GLY A 158 13.01 -1.77 15.41
CA GLY A 158 13.37 -3.12 14.94
C GLY A 158 12.57 -3.55 13.71
N THR A 159 11.26 -3.31 13.72
CA THR A 159 10.35 -3.61 12.59
C THR A 159 10.75 -2.84 11.32
N VAL A 160 10.97 -1.54 11.45
CA VAL A 160 11.34 -0.69 10.31
C VAL A 160 12.73 -1.03 9.79
N LEU A 161 13.71 -1.28 10.67
CA LEU A 161 15.06 -1.69 10.25
C LEU A 161 15.05 -3.05 9.55
N LEU A 162 14.23 -4.01 10.03
CA LEU A 162 14.04 -5.28 9.34
C LEU A 162 13.46 -5.08 7.93
N ALA A 163 12.44 -4.21 7.79
CA ALA A 163 11.85 -3.91 6.49
C ALA A 163 12.84 -3.24 5.53
N ILE A 164 13.65 -2.30 6.01
CA ILE A 164 14.74 -1.68 5.25
C ILE A 164 15.76 -2.74 4.81
N GLY A 165 16.17 -3.62 5.72
CA GLY A 165 17.11 -4.70 5.41
C GLY A 165 16.58 -5.64 4.34
N LEU A 166 15.29 -6.03 4.41
CA LEU A 166 14.66 -6.87 3.40
C LEU A 166 14.54 -6.15 2.04
N LEU A 167 14.16 -4.87 2.02
CA LEU A 167 14.15 -4.08 0.77
C LEU A 167 15.53 -4.04 0.13
N ILE A 168 16.57 -3.75 0.91
CA ILE A 168 17.96 -3.71 0.41
C ILE A 168 18.38 -5.10 -0.09
N ALA A 169 18.11 -6.17 0.65
CA ALA A 169 18.43 -7.53 0.22
C ALA A 169 17.75 -7.89 -1.11
N CYS A 170 16.45 -7.57 -1.24
CA CYS A 170 15.67 -7.82 -2.45
C CYS A 170 16.17 -7.02 -3.68
N TRP A 171 16.87 -5.89 -3.47
CA TRP A 171 17.48 -5.13 -4.57
C TRP A 171 18.57 -5.93 -5.31
N PHE A 172 19.28 -6.81 -4.61
CA PHE A 172 20.41 -7.56 -5.15
C PHE A 172 20.04 -8.99 -5.59
N ILE A 173 18.80 -9.41 -5.40
CA ILE A 173 18.35 -10.75 -5.78
C ILE A 173 17.66 -10.67 -7.13
N ALA A 174 18.14 -11.48 -8.10
CA ALA A 174 17.57 -11.61 -9.44
C ALA A 174 17.35 -10.25 -10.13
N HIS A 175 18.37 -9.39 -10.13
CA HIS A 175 18.32 -8.06 -10.78
C HIS A 175 17.13 -7.19 -10.32
N ALA A 176 16.81 -7.26 -9.01
CA ALA A 176 15.67 -6.61 -8.34
C ALA A 176 14.27 -7.19 -8.70
N GLU A 177 14.19 -8.37 -9.30
CA GLU A 177 12.91 -9.07 -9.46
C GLU A 177 12.32 -9.44 -8.09
N ALA A 178 13.16 -9.87 -7.14
CA ALA A 178 12.71 -10.14 -5.77
C ALA A 178 12.12 -8.91 -5.09
N LEU A 179 12.65 -7.71 -5.36
CA LEU A 179 12.13 -6.45 -4.85
C LEU A 179 10.69 -6.23 -5.32
N ARG A 180 10.41 -6.47 -6.61
CA ARG A 180 9.08 -6.36 -7.19
C ARG A 180 8.07 -7.25 -6.47
N TRP A 181 8.42 -8.51 -6.24
CA TRP A 181 7.55 -9.46 -5.55
C TRP A 181 7.37 -9.11 -4.08
N PHE A 182 8.40 -8.63 -3.43
CA PHE A 182 8.32 -8.18 -2.04
C PHE A 182 7.44 -6.92 -1.90
N VAL A 183 7.60 -5.94 -2.77
CA VAL A 183 6.76 -4.73 -2.82
C VAL A 183 5.30 -5.10 -3.06
N LEU A 184 5.02 -6.01 -3.99
CA LEU A 184 3.68 -6.54 -4.25
C LEU A 184 3.09 -7.22 -3.00
N PHE A 185 3.88 -8.08 -2.33
CA PHE A 185 3.45 -8.77 -1.11
C PHE A 185 3.05 -7.78 0.00
N ILE A 186 3.90 -6.80 0.29
CA ILE A 186 3.61 -5.77 1.30
C ILE A 186 2.39 -4.94 0.87
N GLY A 187 2.24 -4.65 -0.42
CA GLY A 187 1.10 -3.93 -0.95
C GLY A 187 -0.22 -4.67 -0.72
N VAL A 188 -0.26 -5.98 -1.03
CA VAL A 188 -1.43 -6.84 -0.79
C VAL A 188 -1.72 -6.92 0.71
N MET A 189 -0.71 -7.14 1.52
CA MET A 189 -0.87 -7.26 2.97
C MET A 189 -1.40 -5.95 3.58
N SER A 190 -0.87 -4.80 3.15
CA SER A 190 -1.30 -3.48 3.63
C SER A 190 -2.73 -3.14 3.21
N SER A 191 -3.12 -3.48 1.97
CA SER A 191 -4.49 -3.27 1.49
C SER A 191 -5.51 -4.15 2.22
N LEU A 192 -5.15 -5.38 2.58
CA LEU A 192 -6.02 -6.31 3.27
C LEU A 192 -6.07 -6.07 4.79
N TYR A 193 -5.06 -5.42 5.36
CA TYR A 193 -4.99 -5.17 6.80
C TYR A 193 -6.25 -4.52 7.35
N SER A 194 -6.72 -3.45 6.70
CA SER A 194 -7.92 -2.73 7.11
C SER A 194 -9.15 -3.64 7.18
N VAL A 195 -9.28 -4.58 6.24
CA VAL A 195 -10.39 -5.53 6.19
C VAL A 195 -10.29 -6.53 7.35
N TRP A 196 -9.09 -7.09 7.57
CA TRP A 196 -8.86 -8.08 8.64
C TRP A 196 -8.97 -7.48 10.02
N ASP A 197 -8.36 -6.32 10.27
CA ASP A 197 -8.40 -5.67 11.57
C ASP A 197 -9.83 -5.27 11.97
N ILE A 198 -10.61 -4.78 11.00
CA ILE A 198 -12.03 -4.50 11.20
C ILE A 198 -12.84 -5.78 11.46
N CYS A 199 -12.55 -6.87 10.75
CA CYS A 199 -13.20 -8.16 11.01
C CYS A 199 -12.87 -8.67 12.42
N ASP A 200 -11.62 -8.55 12.85
CA ASP A 200 -11.19 -8.92 14.21
C ASP A 200 -11.91 -8.07 15.27
N ASP A 201 -12.04 -6.77 15.06
CA ASP A 201 -12.78 -5.88 15.96
C ASP A 201 -14.28 -6.19 16.01
N LEU A 202 -14.90 -6.55 14.88
CA LEU A 202 -16.31 -6.85 14.80
C LEU A 202 -16.66 -8.23 15.35
N ILE A 203 -15.82 -9.25 15.11
CA ILE A 203 -16.08 -10.66 15.44
C ILE A 203 -15.53 -10.99 16.83
N LEU A 204 -14.28 -10.62 17.11
CA LEU A 204 -13.57 -10.99 18.33
C LEU A 204 -13.75 -9.99 19.47
N ARG A 205 -14.42 -8.85 19.22
CA ARG A 205 -14.67 -7.79 20.23
C ARG A 205 -13.40 -7.44 21.01
N LYS A 206 -12.32 -7.11 20.31
CA LYS A 206 -11.13 -6.57 20.96
C LYS A 206 -11.55 -5.39 21.85
N VAL A 207 -11.17 -5.43 23.12
CA VAL A 207 -11.56 -4.45 24.15
C VAL A 207 -10.92 -3.06 23.92
N ASN A 208 -10.03 -2.96 22.95
CA ASN A 208 -9.33 -1.72 22.62
C ASN A 208 -10.22 -0.76 21.81
N SER A 209 -10.08 0.53 22.07
CA SER A 209 -10.78 1.59 21.32
C SER A 209 -10.20 1.69 19.91
N SER A 210 -10.81 1.02 18.92
CA SER A 210 -10.44 1.17 17.50
C SER A 210 -10.75 2.60 17.02
N ASP A 211 -10.04 3.04 15.96
CA ASP A 211 -10.29 4.35 15.34
C ASP A 211 -11.76 4.51 14.94
N ALA A 212 -12.39 3.44 14.45
CA ALA A 212 -13.81 3.43 14.09
C ALA A 212 -14.69 3.66 15.33
N SER A 213 -14.31 3.13 16.49
CA SER A 213 -15.06 3.35 17.73
C SER A 213 -14.90 4.78 18.25
N VAL A 214 -13.70 5.34 18.16
CA VAL A 214 -13.40 6.74 18.53
C VAL A 214 -14.12 7.70 17.57
N PHE A 215 -14.10 7.40 16.29
CA PHE A 215 -14.77 8.20 15.25
C PHE A 215 -16.29 8.20 15.47
N ALA A 216 -16.90 7.03 15.71
CA ALA A 216 -18.32 6.89 15.98
C ALA A 216 -18.76 7.69 17.23
N LYS A 217 -17.96 7.64 18.31
CA LYS A 217 -18.23 8.44 19.52
C LYS A 217 -18.22 9.94 19.26
N LYS A 218 -17.35 10.41 18.34
CA LYS A 218 -17.17 11.84 18.09
C LYS A 218 -18.13 12.41 17.03
N TYR A 219 -18.45 11.61 16.00
CA TYR A 219 -19.20 12.05 14.83
C TYR A 219 -20.56 11.35 14.67
N GLY A 220 -20.88 10.41 15.54
CA GLY A 220 -22.10 9.62 15.50
C GLY A 220 -21.98 8.36 14.64
N GLY A 221 -23.04 7.56 14.64
CA GLY A 221 -23.06 6.25 13.98
C GLY A 221 -22.54 5.13 14.89
N SER A 222 -22.30 3.96 14.31
CA SER A 222 -21.68 2.82 15.01
C SER A 222 -20.27 2.56 14.50
N SER A 223 -19.41 1.99 15.34
CA SER A 223 -18.05 1.57 14.94
C SER A 223 -18.10 0.57 13.79
N GLN A 224 -19.09 -0.34 13.80
CA GLN A 224 -19.29 -1.31 12.72
C GLN A 224 -19.60 -0.64 11.38
N CYS A 225 -20.48 0.37 11.38
CA CYS A 225 -20.82 1.09 10.16
C CYS A 225 -19.59 1.78 9.55
N TRP A 226 -18.83 2.49 10.36
CA TRP A 226 -17.61 3.17 9.89
C TRP A 226 -16.54 2.17 9.45
N GLY A 227 -16.34 1.08 10.19
CA GLY A 227 -15.45 0.00 9.81
C GLY A 227 -15.78 -0.59 8.45
N VAL A 228 -17.05 -0.93 8.19
CA VAL A 228 -17.49 -1.47 6.88
C VAL A 228 -17.27 -0.45 5.76
N ILE A 229 -17.61 0.83 5.98
CA ILE A 229 -17.36 1.89 4.99
C ILE A 229 -15.87 1.97 4.64
N TRP A 230 -14.99 2.01 5.64
CA TRP A 230 -13.55 2.09 5.41
C TRP A 230 -12.98 0.83 4.74
N SER A 231 -13.51 -0.36 5.08
CA SER A 231 -13.14 -1.61 4.39
C SER A 231 -13.51 -1.58 2.91
N ILE A 232 -14.72 -1.10 2.56
CA ILE A 232 -15.15 -0.97 1.16
C ILE A 232 -14.24 0.00 0.42
N ILE A 233 -13.92 1.17 1.01
CA ILE A 233 -13.01 2.16 0.41
C ILE A 233 -11.61 1.53 0.23
N SER A 234 -11.12 0.76 1.19
CA SER A 234 -9.83 0.07 1.11
C SER A 234 -9.79 -0.93 -0.04
N LEU A 235 -10.84 -1.72 -0.24
CA LEU A 235 -10.97 -2.64 -1.38
C LEU A 235 -11.06 -1.89 -2.72
N CYS A 236 -11.72 -0.73 -2.76
CA CYS A 236 -11.72 0.13 -3.94
C CYS A 236 -10.31 0.65 -4.28
N PHE A 237 -9.51 1.08 -3.29
CA PHE A 237 -8.13 1.48 -3.52
C PHE A 237 -7.28 0.31 -4.04
N MET A 238 -7.44 -0.89 -3.48
CA MET A 238 -6.78 -2.10 -3.98
C MET A 238 -7.12 -2.36 -5.45
N ALA A 239 -8.39 -2.29 -5.82
CA ALA A 239 -8.85 -2.45 -7.21
C ALA A 239 -8.24 -1.38 -8.13
N ILE A 240 -8.19 -0.11 -7.69
CA ILE A 240 -7.56 1.00 -8.43
C ILE A 240 -6.07 0.73 -8.64
N GLY A 241 -5.35 0.23 -7.62
CA GLY A 241 -3.94 -0.14 -7.74
C GLY A 241 -3.71 -1.23 -8.78
N ILE A 242 -4.56 -2.26 -8.80
CA ILE A 242 -4.51 -3.36 -9.78
C ILE A 242 -4.79 -2.85 -11.20
N ILE A 243 -5.90 -2.14 -11.39
CA ILE A 243 -6.31 -1.61 -12.71
C ILE A 243 -5.25 -0.64 -13.23
N GLY A 244 -4.73 0.24 -12.35
CA GLY A 244 -3.65 1.16 -12.68
C GLY A 244 -2.38 0.43 -13.11
N GLY A 245 -1.98 -0.65 -12.40
CA GLY A 245 -0.83 -1.47 -12.75
C GLY A 245 -0.98 -2.14 -14.12
N ILE A 246 -2.15 -2.73 -14.40
CA ILE A 246 -2.46 -3.32 -15.70
C ILE A 246 -2.41 -2.26 -16.81
N ALA A 247 -2.96 -1.08 -16.58
CA ALA A 247 -3.00 -0.02 -17.58
C ALA A 247 -1.61 0.60 -17.87
N ALA A 248 -0.75 0.70 -16.84
CA ALA A 248 0.52 1.40 -16.93
C ALA A 248 1.69 0.52 -17.41
N PHE A 249 1.68 -0.79 -17.11
CA PHE A 249 2.85 -1.67 -17.27
C PHE A 249 2.55 -2.88 -18.19
N PRO A 250 2.42 -2.68 -19.51
CA PRO A 250 2.19 -3.78 -20.48
C PRO A 250 3.49 -4.50 -20.91
N GLN A 251 4.64 -4.19 -20.27
CA GLN A 251 5.95 -4.71 -20.69
C GLN A 251 6.15 -6.16 -20.26
N SER A 252 6.85 -6.93 -21.11
CA SER A 252 7.33 -8.26 -20.76
C SER A 252 8.40 -8.21 -19.65
N PHE A 253 8.62 -9.31 -18.93
CA PHE A 253 9.66 -9.40 -17.90
C PHE A 253 11.03 -9.03 -18.43
N SER A 254 11.40 -9.52 -19.63
CA SER A 254 12.69 -9.23 -20.25
C SER A 254 12.86 -7.75 -20.57
N GLN A 255 11.79 -7.03 -20.88
CA GLN A 255 11.84 -5.58 -21.10
C GLN A 255 11.96 -4.84 -19.75
N GLN A 256 11.18 -5.22 -18.75
CA GLN A 256 11.27 -4.63 -17.41
C GLN A 256 12.68 -4.80 -16.79
N GLU A 257 13.32 -5.96 -17.02
CA GLU A 257 14.68 -6.21 -16.56
C GLU A 257 15.69 -5.27 -17.24
N LYS A 258 15.61 -5.12 -18.57
CA LYS A 258 16.44 -4.18 -19.34
C LYS A 258 16.25 -2.75 -18.86
N ASP A 259 15.01 -2.30 -18.72
CA ASP A 259 14.69 -0.94 -18.27
C ASP A 259 15.19 -0.72 -16.83
N SER A 260 15.10 -1.75 -15.99
CA SER A 260 15.61 -1.75 -14.62
C SER A 260 17.13 -1.60 -14.56
N GLN A 261 17.88 -2.26 -15.46
CA GLN A 261 19.34 -2.12 -15.56
C GLN A 261 19.76 -0.76 -16.09
N HIS A 262 18.97 -0.15 -16.97
CA HIS A 262 19.20 1.21 -17.44
C HIS A 262 18.90 2.27 -16.37
N PHE A 263 17.90 2.04 -15.52
CA PHE A 263 17.52 2.98 -14.46
C PHE A 263 18.56 3.00 -13.33
N ILE A 264 18.82 1.86 -12.72
CA ILE A 264 19.88 1.65 -11.71
C ILE A 264 20.37 0.21 -11.88
N PRO A 265 21.61 0.00 -12.35
CA PRO A 265 22.18 -1.34 -12.50
C PRO A 265 22.20 -2.10 -11.17
N THR A 266 21.81 -3.36 -11.21
CA THR A 266 21.88 -4.30 -10.06
C THR A 266 22.53 -5.59 -10.54
N PHE A 267 23.34 -6.19 -9.70
CA PHE A 267 24.09 -7.42 -10.00
C PHE A 267 23.23 -8.66 -9.80
#